data_646f66b7a3723d8e76c75987f728cdc4
#
_entry.id   646f66b7a3723d8e76c75987f728cdc4
#
_cell.length_a   1.000
_cell.length_b   1.000
_cell.length_c   1.000
_cell.angle_alpha   90.00
_cell.angle_beta   90.00
_cell.angle_gamma   90.00
#
_symmetry.space_group_name_H-M   'P 1'
#
loop_
_entity.id
_entity.type
_entity.pdbx_description
1 polymer ?
#
loop_
_entity_poly.entity_id
_entity_poly.type
_entity_poly.pdbx_seq_one_letter_code
_entity_poly.pdbx_strand_id
1 'polypeptide(L)'
;VAFITSAVITVSSFAACGSLTMAEMNWASAQFMAQVDKVILEKGYGCDVELVPGATMTTFASMEAKGTPDVAAEFWANAAIVPLKKAVGEGRLHISNKTPITGLGEGWWISPATAKKHPELKTVLDIIEHPELFPDKEDPSKGAFVGCPAGWACQLINANLFRAFEMEKKGWVLVDPGSQAGLDGSMSKAVLSGKNWLGSYWTPTSLIGKHNMIKVPFGVPFAGNDNWEQCLVKPEQDWAKPKKSAWIKSEVYTIVTDKFKKA
;
A
#
# COMPACT_ATOMS: atom_id res chain seq x y z
N VAL A 1 -17.83 -71.51 1.98
CA VAL A 1 -17.56 -70.49 0.98
C VAL A 1 -17.64 -69.15 1.66
N ALA A 2 -16.48 -68.54 1.95
CA ALA A 2 -16.39 -67.22 2.58
C ALA A 2 -16.36 -66.15 1.46
N PHE A 3 -17.36 -65.25 1.43
CA PHE A 3 -17.35 -64.08 0.57
C PHE A 3 -16.50 -62.96 1.21
N ILE A 4 -15.35 -62.66 0.63
CA ILE A 4 -14.56 -61.46 0.98
C ILE A 4 -15.14 -60.30 0.19
N THR A 5 -15.89 -59.43 0.85
CA THR A 5 -16.34 -58.15 0.29
C THR A 5 -15.18 -57.15 0.36
N SER A 6 -14.51 -56.90 -0.76
CA SER A 6 -13.52 -55.83 -0.89
C SER A 6 -14.23 -54.49 -0.89
N ALA A 7 -14.10 -53.73 0.19
CA ALA A 7 -14.52 -52.30 0.23
C ALA A 7 -13.57 -51.48 -0.64
N VAL A 8 -14.06 -51.03 -1.77
CA VAL A 8 -13.36 -50.03 -2.61
C VAL A 8 -13.46 -48.67 -1.91
N ILE A 9 -12.39 -48.27 -1.26
CA ILE A 9 -12.25 -46.89 -0.77
C ILE A 9 -12.01 -46.00 -1.98
N THR A 10 -13.06 -45.33 -2.42
CA THR A 10 -12.92 -44.23 -3.41
C THR A 10 -12.24 -43.07 -2.71
N VAL A 11 -10.93 -42.96 -2.89
CA VAL A 11 -10.20 -41.71 -2.60
C VAL A 11 -10.71 -40.70 -3.59
N SER A 12 -11.51 -39.73 -3.14
CA SER A 12 -11.88 -38.57 -3.94
C SER A 12 -10.57 -37.83 -4.26
N SER A 13 -10.04 -38.03 -5.47
CA SER A 13 -8.98 -37.22 -6.01
C SER A 13 -9.55 -35.82 -6.18
N PHE A 14 -9.28 -34.92 -5.26
CA PHE A 14 -9.43 -33.50 -5.56
C PHE A 14 -8.58 -33.25 -6.80
N ALA A 15 -9.17 -32.79 -7.87
CA ALA A 15 -8.43 -32.35 -9.03
C ALA A 15 -7.45 -31.27 -8.56
N ALA A 16 -6.14 -31.51 -8.73
CA ALA A 16 -5.15 -30.52 -8.37
C ALA A 16 -5.44 -29.24 -9.16
N CYS A 17 -5.47 -28.09 -8.48
CA CYS A 17 -5.82 -26.83 -9.14
C CYS A 17 -4.73 -26.31 -10.10
N GLY A 18 -3.65 -27.11 -10.32
CA GLY A 18 -2.53 -26.75 -11.20
C GLY A 18 -1.53 -25.78 -10.57
N SER A 19 -0.64 -25.26 -11.41
CA SER A 19 0.37 -24.29 -10.99
C SER A 19 -0.16 -22.86 -11.16
N LEU A 20 0.07 -22.02 -10.16
CA LEU A 20 -0.29 -20.61 -10.17
C LEU A 20 0.83 -19.75 -9.57
N THR A 21 0.84 -18.48 -9.94
CA THR A 21 1.75 -17.48 -9.41
C THR A 21 1.00 -16.49 -8.51
N MET A 22 1.58 -16.13 -7.37
CA MET A 22 1.01 -15.17 -6.44
C MET A 22 2.00 -14.06 -6.11
N ALA A 23 1.55 -12.81 -6.18
CA ALA A 23 2.38 -11.68 -5.81
C ALA A 23 2.70 -11.68 -4.31
N GLU A 24 3.98 -11.72 -3.97
CA GLU A 24 4.49 -11.42 -2.65
C GLU A 24 4.95 -9.97 -2.63
N MET A 25 4.01 -9.07 -2.25
CA MET A 25 4.29 -7.64 -2.19
C MET A 25 5.30 -7.35 -1.08
N ASN A 26 6.14 -6.34 -1.28
CA ASN A 26 7.30 -6.04 -0.42
C ASN A 26 6.96 -5.27 0.88
N TRP A 27 5.83 -5.60 1.52
CA TRP A 27 5.49 -5.15 2.88
C TRP A 27 4.88 -6.30 3.70
N ALA A 28 5.06 -6.20 5.03
CA ALA A 28 4.87 -7.33 5.95
C ALA A 28 3.48 -7.97 5.91
N SER A 29 2.38 -7.20 5.86
CA SER A 29 1.03 -7.76 5.83
C SER A 29 0.77 -8.53 4.54
N ALA A 30 1.18 -8.01 3.40
CA ALA A 30 1.00 -8.68 2.11
C ALA A 30 1.87 -9.94 1.99
N GLN A 31 3.10 -9.89 2.49
CA GLN A 31 3.95 -11.10 2.58
C GLN A 31 3.28 -12.18 3.42
N PHE A 32 2.78 -11.80 4.60
CA PHE A 32 2.07 -12.73 5.46
C PHE A 32 0.83 -13.33 4.78
N MET A 33 0.00 -12.50 4.13
CA MET A 33 -1.19 -12.97 3.40
C MET A 33 -0.80 -13.92 2.27
N ALA A 34 0.19 -13.57 1.45
CA ALA A 34 0.65 -14.43 0.35
C ALA A 34 1.15 -15.79 0.85
N GLN A 35 1.89 -15.83 1.97
CA GLN A 35 2.37 -17.08 2.56
C GLN A 35 1.22 -17.92 3.12
N VAL A 36 0.24 -17.30 3.78
CA VAL A 36 -0.95 -18.01 4.31
C VAL A 36 -1.79 -18.57 3.17
N ASP A 37 -2.07 -17.76 2.15
CA ASP A 37 -2.85 -18.17 0.98
C ASP A 37 -2.14 -19.31 0.23
N LYS A 38 -0.81 -19.24 0.07
CA LYS A 38 0.00 -20.32 -0.49
C LYS A 38 -0.22 -21.63 0.28
N VAL A 39 -0.09 -21.60 1.61
CA VAL A 39 -0.29 -22.81 2.43
C VAL A 39 -1.70 -23.36 2.27
N ILE A 40 -2.73 -22.52 2.27
CA ILE A 40 -4.12 -22.93 2.11
C ILE A 40 -4.34 -23.57 0.74
N LEU A 41 -3.85 -22.93 -0.34
CA LEU A 41 -4.00 -23.43 -1.70
C LEU A 41 -3.24 -24.74 -1.92
N GLU A 42 -2.00 -24.86 -1.43
CA GLU A 42 -1.21 -26.09 -1.56
C GLU A 42 -1.78 -27.25 -0.75
N LYS A 43 -2.08 -27.01 0.53
CA LYS A 43 -2.50 -28.09 1.44
C LYS A 43 -3.99 -28.40 1.36
N GLY A 44 -4.81 -27.38 1.08
CA GLY A 44 -6.28 -27.54 1.03
C GLY A 44 -6.80 -27.92 -0.36
N TYR A 45 -6.15 -27.44 -1.42
CA TYR A 45 -6.63 -27.57 -2.78
C TYR A 45 -5.67 -28.30 -3.74
N GLY A 46 -4.47 -28.65 -3.28
CA GLY A 46 -3.47 -29.35 -4.07
C GLY A 46 -2.87 -28.54 -5.20
N CYS A 47 -2.90 -27.20 -5.07
CA CYS A 47 -2.24 -26.31 -6.04
C CYS A 47 -0.72 -26.37 -5.89
N ASP A 48 0.01 -25.94 -6.93
CA ASP A 48 1.42 -25.62 -6.88
C ASP A 48 1.59 -24.09 -6.96
N VAL A 49 2.01 -23.45 -5.86
CA VAL A 49 2.01 -21.99 -5.76
C VAL A 49 3.43 -21.42 -5.74
N GLU A 50 3.76 -20.64 -6.76
CA GLU A 50 4.99 -19.86 -6.82
C GLU A 50 4.74 -18.44 -6.31
N LEU A 51 5.53 -17.98 -5.32
CA LEU A 51 5.51 -16.58 -4.88
C LEU A 51 6.45 -15.75 -5.74
N VAL A 52 5.92 -14.64 -6.27
CA VAL A 52 6.65 -13.72 -7.15
C VAL A 52 6.84 -12.38 -6.43
N PRO A 53 8.08 -11.92 -6.22
CA PRO A 53 8.32 -10.60 -5.62
C PRO A 53 7.60 -9.48 -6.37
N GLY A 54 6.98 -8.57 -5.62
CA GLY A 54 6.18 -7.50 -6.21
C GLY A 54 6.10 -6.23 -5.38
N ALA A 55 5.51 -5.23 -6.01
CA ALA A 55 5.04 -3.99 -5.39
C ALA A 55 3.78 -3.55 -6.13
N THR A 56 2.95 -2.67 -5.53
CA THR A 56 1.61 -2.37 -6.05
C THR A 56 1.58 -2.06 -7.55
N MET A 57 2.38 -1.09 -7.98
CA MET A 57 2.29 -0.59 -9.35
C MET A 57 2.94 -1.54 -10.37
N THR A 58 4.07 -2.14 -10.03
CA THR A 58 4.77 -3.09 -10.92
C THR A 58 4.00 -4.41 -11.07
N THR A 59 3.42 -4.92 -9.97
CA THR A 59 2.57 -6.10 -9.99
C THR A 59 1.32 -5.86 -10.83
N PHE A 60 0.64 -4.73 -10.61
CA PHE A 60 -0.53 -4.37 -11.41
C PHE A 60 -0.21 -4.31 -12.92
N ALA A 61 0.86 -3.61 -13.30
CA ALA A 61 1.29 -3.50 -14.69
C ALA A 61 1.60 -4.88 -15.31
N SER A 62 2.22 -5.78 -14.56
CA SER A 62 2.50 -7.14 -15.01
C SER A 62 1.22 -7.97 -15.20
N MET A 63 0.31 -7.93 -14.22
CA MET A 63 -0.99 -8.63 -14.31
C MET A 63 -1.82 -8.12 -15.50
N GLU A 64 -1.84 -6.81 -15.72
CA GLU A 64 -2.57 -6.20 -16.83
C GLU A 64 -1.97 -6.55 -18.19
N ALA A 65 -0.66 -6.44 -18.34
CA ALA A 65 0.02 -6.61 -19.63
C ALA A 65 0.30 -8.08 -20.00
N LYS A 66 0.61 -8.92 -19.00
CA LYS A 66 1.11 -10.29 -19.20
C LYS A 66 0.18 -11.35 -18.63
N GLY A 67 -0.84 -10.99 -17.84
CA GLY A 67 -1.70 -11.94 -17.14
C GLY A 67 -0.96 -12.71 -16.04
N THR A 68 0.09 -12.12 -15.44
CA THR A 68 0.88 -12.74 -14.37
C THR A 68 1.45 -11.66 -13.44
N PRO A 69 1.56 -11.91 -12.12
CA PRO A 69 1.12 -13.10 -11.37
C PRO A 69 -0.41 -13.31 -11.45
N ASP A 70 -0.87 -14.53 -11.13
CA ASP A 70 -2.28 -14.91 -11.20
C ASP A 70 -3.12 -14.24 -10.09
N VAL A 71 -2.52 -14.03 -8.92
CA VAL A 71 -3.17 -13.51 -7.71
C VAL A 71 -2.33 -12.42 -7.06
N ALA A 72 -2.97 -11.34 -6.62
CA ALA A 72 -2.41 -10.36 -5.68
C ALA A 72 -3.36 -10.23 -4.49
N ALA A 73 -2.97 -10.79 -3.34
CA ALA A 73 -3.83 -10.95 -2.18
C ALA A 73 -4.17 -9.62 -1.49
N GLU A 74 -3.19 -8.71 -1.39
CA GLU A 74 -3.34 -7.38 -0.76
C GLU A 74 -2.94 -6.29 -1.75
N PHE A 75 -3.93 -5.79 -2.50
CA PHE A 75 -3.73 -4.75 -3.51
C PHE A 75 -4.36 -3.44 -3.06
N TRP A 76 -3.53 -2.43 -2.75
CA TRP A 76 -3.94 -1.07 -2.39
C TRP A 76 -4.30 -0.29 -3.66
N ALA A 77 -5.60 -0.13 -3.91
CA ALA A 77 -6.11 0.24 -5.22
C ALA A 77 -6.04 1.73 -5.54
N ASN A 78 -5.84 2.60 -4.55
CA ASN A 78 -6.07 4.04 -4.69
C ASN A 78 -5.28 4.72 -5.82
N ALA A 79 -4.03 4.30 -6.07
CA ALA A 79 -3.22 4.85 -7.16
C ALA A 79 -3.50 4.19 -8.53
N ALA A 80 -4.08 2.99 -8.54
CA ALA A 80 -4.38 2.24 -9.76
C ALA A 80 -5.89 2.10 -10.03
N ILE A 81 -6.73 2.88 -9.33
CA ILE A 81 -8.19 2.69 -9.35
C ILE A 81 -8.79 2.82 -10.76
N VAL A 82 -8.30 3.77 -11.55
CA VAL A 82 -8.80 4.00 -12.93
C VAL A 82 -8.43 2.83 -13.85
N PRO A 83 -7.14 2.47 -13.99
CA PRO A 83 -6.77 1.33 -14.84
C PRO A 83 -7.30 -0.01 -14.29
N LEU A 84 -7.47 -0.18 -12.97
CA LEU A 84 -8.10 -1.37 -12.40
C LEU A 84 -9.56 -1.49 -12.83
N LYS A 85 -10.36 -0.42 -12.72
CA LYS A 85 -11.75 -0.40 -13.18
C LYS A 85 -11.86 -0.74 -14.68
N LYS A 86 -10.93 -0.21 -15.49
CA LYS A 86 -10.86 -0.51 -16.91
C LYS A 86 -10.56 -2.00 -17.14
N ALA A 87 -9.51 -2.54 -16.53
CA ALA A 87 -9.12 -3.94 -16.68
C ALA A 87 -10.23 -4.91 -16.22
N VAL A 88 -10.96 -4.56 -15.15
CA VAL A 88 -12.13 -5.33 -14.68
C VAL A 88 -13.28 -5.25 -15.68
N GLY A 89 -13.58 -4.06 -16.21
CA GLY A 89 -14.63 -3.88 -17.23
C GLY A 89 -14.34 -4.63 -18.53
N GLU A 90 -13.09 -4.80 -18.89
CA GLU A 90 -12.63 -5.59 -20.05
C GLU A 90 -12.48 -7.10 -19.75
N GLY A 91 -12.73 -7.53 -18.51
CA GLY A 91 -12.66 -8.93 -18.10
C GLY A 91 -11.24 -9.49 -18.01
N ARG A 92 -10.20 -8.64 -18.01
CA ARG A 92 -8.79 -9.08 -17.90
C ARG A 92 -8.39 -9.37 -16.45
N LEU A 93 -8.93 -8.59 -15.52
CA LEU A 93 -8.74 -8.75 -14.09
C LEU A 93 -10.10 -8.85 -13.38
N HIS A 94 -10.10 -9.46 -12.21
CA HIS A 94 -11.28 -9.57 -11.37
C HIS A 94 -10.93 -9.20 -9.94
N ILE A 95 -11.85 -8.49 -9.28
CA ILE A 95 -11.80 -8.26 -7.84
C ILE A 95 -12.53 -9.44 -7.20
N SER A 96 -11.79 -10.31 -6.53
CA SER A 96 -12.35 -11.52 -5.91
C SER A 96 -13.16 -11.16 -4.66
N ASN A 97 -12.51 -10.39 -3.75
CA ASN A 97 -13.13 -9.92 -2.52
C ASN A 97 -12.40 -8.67 -2.02
N LYS A 98 -13.07 -7.91 -1.14
CA LYS A 98 -12.34 -6.96 -0.29
C LYS A 98 -11.53 -7.78 0.70
N THR A 99 -10.31 -7.36 0.98
CA THR A 99 -9.53 -8.00 2.03
C THR A 99 -10.27 -7.93 3.37
N PRO A 100 -10.18 -8.94 4.23
CA PRO A 100 -10.82 -8.95 5.54
C PRO A 100 -10.17 -7.98 6.54
N ILE A 101 -9.48 -6.96 6.04
CA ILE A 101 -8.81 -5.94 6.83
C ILE A 101 -9.78 -4.78 7.06
N THR A 102 -9.96 -4.40 8.32
CA THR A 102 -10.76 -3.24 8.73
C THR A 102 -9.86 -2.12 9.28
N GLY A 103 -10.39 -0.91 9.39
CA GLY A 103 -9.63 0.23 9.90
C GLY A 103 -8.59 0.77 8.93
N LEU A 104 -8.80 0.56 7.64
CA LEU A 104 -7.92 1.06 6.58
C LEU A 104 -7.79 2.58 6.62
N GLY A 105 -6.56 3.08 6.50
CA GLY A 105 -6.31 4.51 6.44
C GLY A 105 -4.87 4.83 6.10
N GLU A 106 -4.64 5.29 4.88
CA GLU A 106 -3.38 5.93 4.50
C GLU A 106 -3.42 7.42 4.84
N GLY A 107 -2.27 8.03 4.93
CA GLY A 107 -2.13 9.46 5.16
C GLY A 107 -0.80 9.84 5.76
N TRP A 108 -0.74 11.05 6.29
CA TRP A 108 0.46 11.59 6.92
C TRP A 108 0.34 11.54 8.44
N TRP A 109 1.44 11.22 9.07
CA TRP A 109 1.50 10.93 10.50
C TRP A 109 2.65 11.67 11.15
N ILE A 110 2.47 12.03 12.42
CA ILE A 110 3.52 12.63 13.26
C ILE A 110 3.78 11.79 14.50
N SER A 111 4.96 11.96 15.06
CA SER A 111 5.30 11.32 16.34
C SER A 111 4.52 11.95 17.51
N PRO A 112 4.24 11.20 18.60
CA PRO A 112 3.63 11.74 19.80
C PRO A 112 4.44 12.89 20.40
N ALA A 113 5.78 12.85 20.26
CA ALA A 113 6.65 13.92 20.70
C ALA A 113 6.37 15.24 19.97
N THR A 114 6.12 15.17 18.66
CA THR A 114 5.72 16.33 17.84
C THR A 114 4.45 16.95 18.37
N ALA A 115 3.36 16.15 18.47
CA ALA A 115 2.07 16.66 18.95
C ALA A 115 2.12 17.24 20.37
N LYS A 116 2.94 16.64 21.24
CA LYS A 116 3.11 17.12 22.62
C LYS A 116 3.87 18.44 22.70
N LYS A 117 4.94 18.58 21.91
CA LYS A 117 5.78 19.78 21.92
C LYS A 117 5.17 20.94 21.15
N HIS A 118 4.38 20.64 20.15
CA HIS A 118 3.82 21.58 19.19
C HIS A 118 2.30 21.36 19.04
N PRO A 119 1.50 21.65 20.09
CA PRO A 119 0.05 21.43 20.07
C PRO A 119 -0.70 22.35 19.09
N GLU A 120 -0.05 23.39 18.60
CA GLU A 120 -0.53 24.28 17.53
C GLU A 120 -0.56 23.59 16.15
N LEU A 121 0.29 22.59 15.90
CA LEU A 121 0.41 21.87 14.64
C LEU A 121 -0.70 20.81 14.49
N LYS A 122 -1.90 21.24 14.13
CA LYS A 122 -3.11 20.42 14.09
C LYS A 122 -3.37 19.80 12.71
N THR A 123 -2.87 20.41 11.66
CA THR A 123 -3.10 20.01 10.27
C THR A 123 -1.80 20.00 9.48
N VAL A 124 -1.83 19.35 8.30
CA VAL A 124 -0.70 19.41 7.37
C VAL A 124 -0.38 20.86 6.99
N LEU A 125 -1.41 21.72 6.83
CA LEU A 125 -1.19 23.14 6.53
C LEU A 125 -0.38 23.84 7.61
N ASP A 126 -0.60 23.51 8.88
CA ASP A 126 0.18 24.10 9.98
C ASP A 126 1.62 23.58 9.96
N ILE A 127 1.80 22.26 9.77
CA ILE A 127 3.10 21.59 9.84
C ILE A 127 4.04 22.06 8.73
N ILE A 128 3.54 22.24 7.52
CA ILE A 128 4.38 22.56 6.35
C ILE A 128 4.99 23.98 6.41
N GLU A 129 4.50 24.84 7.30
CA GLU A 129 5.10 26.16 7.56
C GLU A 129 6.33 26.09 8.48
N HIS A 130 6.64 24.91 9.06
CA HIS A 130 7.69 24.71 10.07
C HIS A 130 8.67 23.60 9.71
N PRO A 131 9.39 23.69 8.57
CA PRO A 131 10.39 22.68 8.18
C PRO A 131 11.51 22.53 9.20
N GLU A 132 11.88 23.59 9.91
CA GLU A 132 12.95 23.61 10.93
C GLU A 132 12.67 22.66 12.12
N LEU A 133 11.42 22.29 12.33
CA LEU A 133 11.05 21.34 13.40
C LEU A 133 11.33 19.88 13.01
N PHE A 134 11.54 19.60 11.73
CA PHE A 134 11.70 18.26 11.18
C PHE A 134 13.01 18.14 10.37
N PRO A 135 14.17 18.48 10.94
CA PRO A 135 15.40 18.62 10.17
C PRO A 135 15.74 17.33 9.42
N ASP A 136 16.06 17.48 8.14
CA ASP A 136 16.54 16.39 7.33
C ASP A 136 17.92 15.92 7.82
N LYS A 137 18.19 14.64 7.62
CA LYS A 137 19.44 14.02 8.08
C LYS A 137 20.64 14.44 7.22
N GLU A 138 20.43 14.63 5.92
CA GLU A 138 21.48 14.96 4.96
C GLU A 138 21.65 16.47 4.82
N ASP A 139 20.56 17.23 4.87
CA ASP A 139 20.54 18.70 4.81
C ASP A 139 19.69 19.26 5.97
N PRO A 140 20.26 19.47 7.16
CA PRO A 140 19.52 19.97 8.33
C PRO A 140 18.90 21.37 8.17
N SER A 141 19.22 22.08 7.11
CA SER A 141 18.56 23.36 6.79
C SER A 141 17.16 23.19 6.20
N LYS A 142 16.79 21.94 5.84
CA LYS A 142 15.49 21.56 5.29
C LYS A 142 14.73 20.65 6.22
N GLY A 143 13.41 20.66 6.07
CA GLY A 143 12.52 19.71 6.72
C GLY A 143 12.42 18.40 5.93
N ALA A 144 12.42 17.26 6.61
CA ALA A 144 12.21 15.94 6.01
C ALA A 144 10.75 15.52 6.07
N PHE A 145 10.14 15.23 4.94
CA PHE A 145 8.93 14.45 4.84
C PHE A 145 9.28 13.05 4.33
N VAL A 146 9.08 12.03 5.17
CA VAL A 146 9.41 10.63 4.81
C VAL A 146 8.25 10.05 4.00
N GLY A 147 8.49 9.83 2.72
CA GLY A 147 7.52 9.27 1.77
C GLY A 147 7.36 7.76 1.87
N CYS A 148 6.91 7.16 0.79
CA CYS A 148 6.80 5.71 0.63
C CYS A 148 7.93 5.18 -0.26
N PRO A 149 8.32 3.89 -0.07
CA PRO A 149 9.27 3.23 -0.95
C PRO A 149 8.85 3.24 -2.41
N ALA A 150 9.84 3.21 -3.30
CA ALA A 150 9.60 3.15 -4.74
C ALA A 150 8.73 1.94 -5.14
N GLY A 151 7.82 2.15 -6.07
CA GLY A 151 6.89 1.13 -6.57
C GLY A 151 5.62 0.93 -5.74
N TRP A 152 5.52 1.53 -4.56
CA TRP A 152 4.27 1.55 -3.80
C TRP A 152 3.29 2.59 -4.36
N ALA A 153 1.98 2.30 -4.22
CA ALA A 153 0.93 3.22 -4.64
C ALA A 153 1.06 4.61 -3.99
N CYS A 154 1.36 4.64 -2.70
CA CYS A 154 1.49 5.88 -1.94
C CYS A 154 2.72 6.72 -2.32
N GLN A 155 3.77 6.15 -2.94
CA GLN A 155 4.91 6.92 -3.42
C GLN A 155 4.48 8.01 -4.40
N LEU A 156 3.69 7.62 -5.40
CA LEU A 156 3.20 8.53 -6.43
C LEU A 156 2.28 9.61 -5.86
N ILE A 157 1.35 9.19 -4.98
CA ILE A 157 0.41 10.10 -4.32
C ILE A 157 1.15 11.11 -3.45
N ASN A 158 2.12 10.67 -2.65
CA ASN A 158 2.91 11.55 -1.79
C ASN A 158 3.73 12.56 -2.60
N ALA A 159 4.36 12.14 -3.69
CA ALA A 159 5.12 13.04 -4.55
C ALA A 159 4.22 14.15 -5.13
N ASN A 160 3.01 13.80 -5.57
CA ASN A 160 2.06 14.76 -6.13
C ASN A 160 1.45 15.67 -5.06
N LEU A 161 1.13 15.14 -3.86
CA LEU A 161 0.69 15.97 -2.73
C LEU A 161 1.80 16.91 -2.26
N PHE A 162 3.05 16.43 -2.16
CA PHE A 162 4.21 17.25 -1.83
C PHE A 162 4.32 18.47 -2.75
N ARG A 163 4.16 18.26 -4.07
CA ARG A 163 4.13 19.36 -5.05
C ARG A 163 2.88 20.24 -4.93
N ALA A 164 1.70 19.63 -4.73
CA ALA A 164 0.45 20.40 -4.58
C ALA A 164 0.48 21.33 -3.36
N PHE A 165 1.11 20.92 -2.27
CA PHE A 165 1.31 21.73 -1.08
C PHE A 165 2.52 22.68 -1.18
N GLU A 166 3.27 22.64 -2.31
CA GLU A 166 4.45 23.45 -2.56
C GLU A 166 5.55 23.31 -1.49
N MET A 167 5.68 22.09 -0.94
CA MET A 167 6.55 21.82 0.20
C MET A 167 8.02 22.11 -0.12
N GLU A 168 8.49 21.81 -1.31
CA GLU A 168 9.87 22.14 -1.72
C GLU A 168 10.17 23.64 -1.58
N LYS A 169 9.25 24.51 -2.02
CA LYS A 169 9.39 25.97 -1.88
C LYS A 169 9.37 26.43 -0.43
N LYS A 170 8.82 25.63 0.47
CA LYS A 170 8.77 25.87 1.92
C LYS A 170 9.96 25.28 2.66
N GLY A 171 10.97 24.78 1.95
CA GLY A 171 12.18 24.24 2.54
C GLY A 171 12.09 22.78 2.97
N TRP A 172 11.18 21.99 2.37
CA TRP A 172 11.08 20.55 2.64
C TRP A 172 11.78 19.73 1.57
N VAL A 173 12.21 18.53 1.96
CA VAL A 173 12.63 17.45 1.05
C VAL A 173 11.71 16.25 1.21
N LEU A 174 11.40 15.60 0.10
CA LEU A 174 10.71 14.31 0.08
C LEU A 174 11.76 13.20 0.16
N VAL A 175 11.79 12.51 1.30
CA VAL A 175 12.75 11.44 1.57
C VAL A 175 12.19 10.09 1.12
N ASP A 176 12.90 9.40 0.22
CA ASP A 176 12.62 7.99 -0.08
C ASP A 176 13.22 7.10 1.02
N PRO A 177 12.43 6.32 1.74
CA PRO A 177 12.94 5.41 2.77
C PRO A 177 13.61 4.16 2.20
N GLY A 178 13.58 3.93 0.90
CA GLY A 178 14.17 2.79 0.18
C GLY A 178 13.43 1.46 0.37
N SER A 179 12.81 1.24 1.53
CA SER A 179 12.10 -0.01 1.87
C SER A 179 11.13 0.22 3.03
N GLN A 180 10.25 -0.78 3.29
CA GLN A 180 9.45 -0.77 4.51
C GLN A 180 10.35 -0.70 5.77
N ALA A 181 11.40 -1.49 5.82
CA ALA A 181 12.30 -1.48 6.97
C ALA A 181 12.96 -0.09 7.20
N GLY A 182 13.28 0.62 6.12
CA GLY A 182 13.77 2.00 6.18
C GLY A 182 12.72 2.97 6.73
N LEU A 183 11.47 2.86 6.24
CA LEU A 183 10.34 3.66 6.72
C LEU A 183 10.07 3.40 8.21
N ASP A 184 9.93 2.14 8.59
CA ASP A 184 9.66 1.68 9.96
C ASP A 184 10.79 2.10 10.92
N GLY A 185 12.04 1.96 10.46
CA GLY A 185 13.23 2.34 11.21
C GLY A 185 13.33 3.85 11.44
N SER A 186 12.98 4.67 10.43
CA SER A 186 12.97 6.13 10.56
C SER A 186 11.98 6.60 11.61
N MET A 187 10.74 6.06 11.56
CA MET A 187 9.67 6.34 12.51
C MET A 187 10.07 5.90 13.93
N SER A 188 10.45 4.63 14.08
CA SER A 188 10.81 4.05 15.38
C SER A 188 11.97 4.79 16.04
N LYS A 189 13.01 5.13 15.28
CA LYS A 189 14.15 5.90 15.77
C LYS A 189 13.75 7.27 16.30
N ALA A 190 12.89 7.98 15.56
CA ALA A 190 12.41 9.30 15.98
C ALA A 190 11.59 9.21 17.27
N VAL A 191 10.64 8.27 17.34
CA VAL A 191 9.80 8.06 18.54
C VAL A 191 10.66 7.71 19.77
N LEU A 192 11.53 6.73 19.65
CA LEU A 192 12.40 6.28 20.75
C LEU A 192 13.38 7.36 21.24
N SER A 193 13.76 8.28 20.34
CA SER A 193 14.64 9.42 20.67
C SER A 193 13.85 10.67 21.09
N GLY A 194 12.52 10.64 21.17
CA GLY A 194 11.68 11.79 21.45
C GLY A 194 11.81 12.92 20.44
N LYS A 195 12.15 12.59 19.18
CA LYS A 195 12.29 13.55 18.09
C LYS A 195 10.99 13.73 17.32
N ASN A 196 10.87 14.86 16.65
CA ASN A 196 9.81 15.10 15.69
C ASN A 196 9.99 14.18 14.48
N TRP A 197 8.87 13.74 13.92
CA TRP A 197 8.84 12.95 12.70
C TRP A 197 7.55 13.26 11.93
N LEU A 198 7.65 13.45 10.63
CA LEU A 198 6.54 13.57 9.69
C LEU A 198 6.76 12.59 8.54
N GLY A 199 5.77 11.79 8.24
CA GLY A 199 5.87 10.88 7.10
C GLY A 199 4.55 10.23 6.73
N SER A 200 4.58 9.55 5.59
CA SER A 200 3.48 8.74 5.10
C SER A 200 3.47 7.39 5.80
N TYR A 201 2.29 6.95 6.20
CA TYR A 201 2.09 5.61 6.76
C TYR A 201 0.62 5.19 6.62
N TRP A 202 0.29 3.98 7.11
CA TRP A 202 -1.06 3.43 6.99
C TRP A 202 -1.50 2.64 8.21
N THR A 203 -2.80 2.43 8.33
CA THR A 203 -3.45 1.53 9.30
C THR A 203 -4.20 0.42 8.57
N PRO A 204 -4.38 -0.76 9.22
CA PRO A 204 -3.88 -1.12 10.54
C PRO A 204 -2.42 -1.64 10.46
N THR A 205 -1.57 -1.20 11.36
CA THR A 205 -0.21 -1.73 11.53
C THR A 205 0.17 -1.75 13.00
N SER A 206 0.99 -2.74 13.38
CA SER A 206 1.49 -2.84 14.74
C SER A 206 2.33 -1.64 15.18
N LEU A 207 3.05 -1.03 14.24
CA LEU A 207 3.95 0.09 14.52
C LEU A 207 3.17 1.36 14.92
N ILE A 208 2.11 1.66 14.20
CA ILE A 208 1.21 2.79 14.52
C ILE A 208 0.66 2.64 15.95
N GLY A 209 0.17 1.44 16.30
CA GLY A 209 -0.34 1.17 17.65
C GLY A 209 0.76 1.21 18.70
N LYS A 210 1.89 0.53 18.47
CA LYS A 210 3.02 0.47 19.40
C LYS A 210 3.59 1.84 19.74
N HIS A 211 3.67 2.73 18.76
CA HIS A 211 4.27 4.05 18.91
C HIS A 211 3.24 5.15 19.16
N ASN A 212 1.94 4.83 19.22
CA ASN A 212 0.86 5.79 19.38
C ASN A 212 0.96 6.97 18.40
N MET A 213 1.28 6.66 17.14
CA MET A 213 1.42 7.66 16.10
C MET A 213 0.11 8.40 15.86
N ILE A 214 0.21 9.65 15.48
CA ILE A 214 -0.95 10.54 15.31
C ILE A 214 -1.13 10.86 13.84
N LYS A 215 -2.30 10.48 13.29
CA LYS A 215 -2.67 10.84 11.91
C LYS A 215 -3.04 12.32 11.86
N VAL A 216 -2.45 13.04 10.90
CA VAL A 216 -2.65 14.47 10.75
C VAL A 216 -3.75 14.74 9.71
N PRO A 217 -4.79 15.51 10.05
CA PRO A 217 -5.73 16.04 9.07
C PRO A 217 -5.01 16.96 8.07
N PHE A 218 -5.41 16.92 6.80
CA PHE A 218 -4.74 17.73 5.78
C PHE A 218 -5.01 19.24 5.91
N GLY A 219 -6.07 19.63 6.59
CA GLY A 219 -6.50 21.04 6.70
C GLY A 219 -7.20 21.57 5.44
N VAL A 220 -7.40 20.70 4.46
CA VAL A 220 -8.16 20.94 3.23
C VAL A 220 -9.11 19.77 2.98
N PRO A 221 -10.25 19.98 2.29
CA PRO A 221 -11.14 18.91 1.90
C PRO A 221 -10.51 18.04 0.79
N PHE A 222 -11.11 16.88 0.54
CA PHE A 222 -10.82 16.10 -0.67
C PHE A 222 -11.22 16.91 -1.91
N ALA A 223 -10.27 17.12 -2.84
CA ALA A 223 -10.43 18.01 -3.98
C ALA A 223 -11.16 17.37 -5.19
N GLY A 224 -11.78 16.21 -4.97
CA GLY A 224 -12.57 15.50 -5.96
C GLY A 224 -11.81 14.43 -6.75
N ASN A 225 -12.59 13.55 -7.38
CA ASN A 225 -12.05 12.41 -8.13
C ASN A 225 -11.23 12.84 -9.33
N ASP A 226 -11.62 13.91 -10.04
CA ASP A 226 -10.86 14.40 -11.19
C ASP A 226 -9.43 14.80 -10.80
N ASN A 227 -9.27 15.54 -9.69
CA ASN A 227 -7.93 15.88 -9.20
C ASN A 227 -7.15 14.64 -8.76
N TRP A 228 -7.83 13.68 -8.12
CA TRP A 228 -7.21 12.43 -7.71
C TRP A 228 -6.75 11.61 -8.93
N GLU A 229 -7.68 11.30 -9.82
CA GLU A 229 -7.49 10.38 -10.93
C GLU A 229 -6.64 10.95 -12.08
N GLN A 230 -6.67 12.27 -12.29
CA GLN A 230 -5.96 12.93 -13.39
C GLN A 230 -4.66 13.61 -12.97
N CYS A 231 -4.47 13.84 -11.66
CA CYS A 231 -3.28 14.54 -11.16
C CYS A 231 -2.55 13.74 -10.08
N LEU A 232 -3.22 13.37 -8.95
CA LEU A 232 -2.51 12.85 -7.78
C LEU A 232 -1.99 11.41 -7.96
N VAL A 233 -2.60 10.62 -8.85
CA VAL A 233 -2.17 9.25 -9.15
C VAL A 233 -1.49 9.09 -10.51
N LYS A 234 -1.10 10.19 -11.13
CA LYS A 234 -0.38 10.18 -12.41
C LYS A 234 1.10 10.47 -12.23
N PRO A 235 1.98 9.91 -13.07
CA PRO A 235 3.35 10.36 -13.18
C PRO A 235 3.43 11.86 -13.49
N GLU A 236 4.47 12.54 -13.02
CA GLU A 236 4.61 14.00 -13.13
C GLU A 236 4.44 14.54 -14.54
N GLN A 237 4.97 13.83 -15.52
CA GLN A 237 4.93 14.24 -16.93
C GLN A 237 3.52 14.17 -17.54
N ASP A 238 2.58 13.49 -16.91
CA ASP A 238 1.27 13.17 -17.47
C ASP A 238 0.14 14.06 -16.92
N TRP A 239 0.46 15.08 -16.11
CA TRP A 239 -0.58 15.90 -15.49
C TRP A 239 -0.32 17.41 -15.54
N ALA A 240 -1.42 18.15 -15.46
CA ALA A 240 -1.41 19.55 -15.12
C ALA A 240 -1.19 19.72 -13.59
N LYS A 241 -0.99 20.95 -13.12
CA LYS A 241 -0.73 21.28 -11.71
C LYS A 241 -1.76 20.64 -10.75
N PRO A 242 -1.38 19.75 -9.80
CA PRO A 242 -2.30 19.13 -8.86
C PRO A 242 -2.81 20.14 -7.85
N LYS A 243 -4.06 19.96 -7.39
CA LYS A 243 -4.64 20.77 -6.30
C LYS A 243 -4.35 20.12 -4.95
N LYS A 244 -4.16 20.94 -3.92
CA LYS A 244 -4.13 20.49 -2.52
C LYS A 244 -5.38 19.67 -2.22
N SER A 245 -5.19 18.51 -1.57
CA SER A 245 -6.29 17.58 -1.30
C SER A 245 -6.04 16.80 -0.02
N ALA A 246 -7.10 16.46 0.70
CA ALA A 246 -7.05 15.38 1.65
C ALA A 246 -6.89 14.03 0.93
N TRP A 247 -6.42 13.01 1.66
CA TRP A 247 -6.32 11.64 1.16
C TRP A 247 -7.69 11.03 0.94
N ILE A 248 -7.89 10.33 -0.17
CA ILE A 248 -9.12 9.56 -0.41
C ILE A 248 -9.24 8.39 0.56
N LYS A 249 -10.44 7.88 0.76
CA LYS A 249 -10.65 6.64 1.53
C LYS A 249 -9.85 5.48 0.91
N SER A 250 -9.06 4.81 1.73
CA SER A 250 -8.25 3.68 1.29
C SER A 250 -9.11 2.47 0.93
N GLU A 251 -8.79 1.83 -0.19
CA GLU A 251 -9.43 0.61 -0.69
C GLU A 251 -8.38 -0.46 -0.96
N VAL A 252 -8.60 -1.65 -0.39
CA VAL A 252 -7.71 -2.80 -0.53
C VAL A 252 -8.51 -3.99 -1.03
N TYR A 253 -8.02 -4.63 -2.07
CA TYR A 253 -8.68 -5.75 -2.71
C TYR A 253 -7.74 -6.94 -2.88
N THR A 254 -8.31 -8.14 -2.95
CA THR A 254 -7.66 -9.25 -3.62
C THR A 254 -8.05 -9.19 -5.09
N ILE A 255 -7.07 -9.11 -5.97
CA ILE A 255 -7.29 -9.11 -7.43
C ILE A 255 -6.69 -10.36 -8.06
N VAL A 256 -7.38 -10.88 -9.07
CA VAL A 256 -6.96 -12.08 -9.79
C VAL A 256 -7.06 -11.89 -11.30
N THR A 257 -6.27 -12.63 -12.04
CA THR A 257 -6.35 -12.67 -13.51
C THR A 257 -7.58 -13.46 -13.97
N ASP A 258 -8.03 -13.21 -15.19
CA ASP A 258 -9.13 -13.96 -15.81
C ASP A 258 -8.78 -15.46 -15.97
N LYS A 259 -7.50 -15.75 -16.24
CA LYS A 259 -6.99 -17.14 -16.30
C LYS A 259 -7.23 -17.87 -14.98
N PHE A 260 -6.85 -17.27 -13.85
CA PHE A 260 -7.03 -17.88 -12.53
C PHE A 260 -8.51 -18.05 -12.16
N LYS A 261 -9.35 -17.07 -12.50
CA LYS A 261 -10.80 -17.16 -12.22
C LYS A 261 -11.49 -18.30 -12.97
N LYS A 262 -10.96 -18.70 -14.13
CA LYS A 262 -11.54 -19.77 -14.97
C LYS A 262 -10.96 -21.14 -14.68
N ALA A 263 -9.86 -21.22 -13.96
CA ALA A 263 -9.24 -22.48 -13.53
C ALA A 263 -9.95 -23.06 -12.31
#